data_d23368f3b5618118d764934b7b908f3c
#
_entry.id   d23368f3b5618118d764934b7b908f3c
#
_cell.length_a   1.000
_cell.length_b   1.000
_cell.length_c   1.000
_cell.angle_alpha   90.00
_cell.angle_beta   90.00
_cell.angle_gamma   90.00
#
_symmetry.space_group_name_H-M   'P 1'
#
loop_
_entity.id
_entity.type
_entity.pdbx_description
1 polymer ?
#
loop_
_entity_poly.entity_id
_entity_poly.type
_entity_poly.pdbx_seq_one_letter_code
_entity_poly.pdbx_strand_id
1 'polypeptide(L)'
;MLASLITAIGKETFCQRLTHCCQALTGYNSAVVIIFTPHQKPRLIYNNLNKDDLTPTLGPYFSGAYLLDPFYILYKTATSDGVYRLTDIAPEGFFETKYYRSYFQDTRIIDETAVMIKISEQLYLNISFCLREGGNIATLDVEALKIIYPLLSSACQQHWSRDDQVAPLLTTLGSAGEFGTTLDAAFSNFGITYLTPRECEIVHLILKGYSTKSIAKLLGISDGTVKVHRKRFHVKLEVSSQAELFSLFLEAISMVPLGCNKDPLEFYYLSQQINITA
;
A
#
# COMPACT_ATOMS: atom_id res chain seq x y z
N MET A 1 12.41 -7.58 -27.40
CA MET A 1 11.96 -7.27 -26.03
C MET A 1 10.47 -7.52 -25.87
N LEU A 2 9.55 -6.77 -26.52
CA LEU A 2 8.08 -7.02 -26.46
C LEU A 2 7.68 -8.42 -26.95
N ALA A 3 8.30 -8.92 -28.02
CA ALA A 3 8.03 -10.27 -28.51
C ALA A 3 8.36 -11.36 -27.46
N SER A 4 9.42 -11.18 -26.64
CA SER A 4 9.73 -12.14 -25.57
C SER A 4 8.72 -12.11 -24.42
N LEU A 5 8.10 -10.96 -24.14
CA LEU A 5 7.00 -10.85 -23.19
C LEU A 5 5.77 -11.63 -23.69
N ILE A 6 5.37 -11.40 -24.94
CA ILE A 6 4.20 -12.09 -25.52
C ILE A 6 4.39 -13.62 -25.54
N THR A 7 5.60 -14.10 -25.90
CA THR A 7 5.89 -15.56 -25.92
C THR A 7 6.00 -16.18 -24.52
N ALA A 8 6.05 -15.38 -23.47
CA ALA A 8 6.08 -15.81 -22.08
C ALA A 8 4.67 -15.92 -21.45
N ILE A 9 3.63 -15.45 -22.11
CA ILE A 9 2.25 -15.56 -21.62
C ILE A 9 1.93 -17.03 -21.36
N GLY A 10 1.38 -17.32 -20.16
CA GLY A 10 1.09 -18.67 -19.68
C GLY A 10 2.29 -19.48 -19.19
N LYS A 11 3.50 -18.88 -19.10
CA LYS A 11 4.70 -19.55 -18.60
C LYS A 11 5.18 -18.94 -17.28
N GLU A 12 5.90 -19.70 -16.47
CA GLU A 12 6.49 -19.27 -15.21
C GLU A 12 7.44 -18.06 -15.36
N THR A 13 8.05 -17.91 -16.54
CA THR A 13 8.97 -16.79 -16.84
C THR A 13 8.27 -15.48 -17.15
N PHE A 14 6.92 -15.43 -17.12
CA PHE A 14 6.17 -14.23 -17.52
C PHE A 14 6.53 -12.99 -16.72
N CYS A 15 6.46 -13.06 -15.39
CA CYS A 15 6.78 -11.91 -14.53
C CYS A 15 8.21 -11.41 -14.74
N GLN A 16 9.17 -12.33 -14.91
CA GLN A 16 10.56 -11.96 -15.21
C GLN A 16 10.67 -11.20 -16.54
N ARG A 17 10.01 -11.67 -17.59
CA ARG A 17 10.03 -11.02 -18.92
C ARG A 17 9.29 -9.68 -18.90
N LEU A 18 8.17 -9.63 -18.20
CA LEU A 18 7.38 -8.42 -18.01
C LEU A 18 8.23 -7.31 -17.34
N THR A 19 8.79 -7.60 -16.18
CA THR A 19 9.57 -6.63 -15.41
C THR A 19 10.84 -6.22 -16.15
N HIS A 20 11.55 -7.16 -16.76
CA HIS A 20 12.74 -6.86 -17.57
C HIS A 20 12.40 -5.95 -18.76
N CYS A 21 11.28 -6.19 -19.44
CA CYS A 21 10.82 -5.36 -20.55
C CYS A 21 10.55 -3.92 -20.10
N CYS A 22 9.82 -3.75 -19.01
CA CYS A 22 9.50 -2.43 -18.47
C CYS A 22 10.75 -1.69 -17.96
N GLN A 23 11.62 -2.37 -17.23
CA GLN A 23 12.86 -1.78 -16.72
C GLN A 23 13.78 -1.28 -17.84
N ALA A 24 13.91 -2.04 -18.93
CA ALA A 24 14.71 -1.64 -20.07
C ALA A 24 14.13 -0.43 -20.84
N LEU A 25 12.82 -0.16 -20.71
CA LEU A 25 12.18 1.01 -21.30
C LEU A 25 12.24 2.24 -20.38
N THR A 26 12.26 2.04 -19.08
CA THR A 26 12.03 3.13 -18.12
C THR A 26 13.25 3.54 -17.31
N GLY A 27 14.28 2.69 -17.24
CA GLY A 27 15.48 2.94 -16.43
C GLY A 27 15.35 2.57 -14.95
N TYR A 28 14.19 2.03 -14.50
CA TYR A 28 14.07 1.47 -13.15
C TYR A 28 14.98 0.25 -12.98
N ASN A 29 15.60 0.11 -11.80
CA ASN A 29 16.61 -0.92 -11.56
C ASN A 29 16.12 -2.08 -10.68
N SER A 30 14.92 -1.98 -10.12
CA SER A 30 14.29 -3.07 -9.38
C SER A 30 12.78 -3.11 -9.60
N ALA A 31 12.19 -4.30 -9.41
CA ALA A 31 10.75 -4.50 -9.56
C ALA A 31 10.24 -5.55 -8.58
N VAL A 32 9.01 -5.34 -8.11
CA VAL A 32 8.25 -6.25 -7.26
C VAL A 32 6.85 -6.41 -7.85
N VAL A 33 6.37 -7.66 -7.99
CA VAL A 33 5.02 -7.97 -8.45
C VAL A 33 4.23 -8.53 -7.29
N ILE A 34 3.17 -7.85 -6.92
CA ILE A 34 2.31 -8.16 -5.79
C ILE A 34 0.88 -8.30 -6.29
N ILE A 35 0.13 -9.21 -5.71
CA ILE A 35 -1.31 -9.25 -5.91
C ILE A 35 -2.03 -8.74 -4.67
N PHE A 36 -3.11 -8.01 -4.94
CA PHE A 36 -4.10 -7.61 -3.96
C PHE A 36 -5.38 -8.40 -4.20
N THR A 37 -5.94 -8.94 -3.13
CA THR A 37 -7.23 -9.64 -3.14
C THR A 37 -8.11 -9.07 -2.04
N PRO A 38 -9.45 -9.09 -2.18
CA PRO A 38 -10.35 -8.64 -1.11
C PRO A 38 -10.09 -9.42 0.18
N HIS A 39 -10.06 -8.71 1.31
CA HIS A 39 -9.96 -9.29 2.66
C HIS A 39 -8.72 -10.16 2.93
N GLN A 40 -7.66 -10.04 2.14
CA GLN A 40 -6.41 -10.76 2.35
C GLN A 40 -5.20 -9.83 2.33
N LYS A 41 -4.10 -10.26 2.97
CA LYS A 41 -2.81 -9.59 2.85
C LYS A 41 -2.32 -9.62 1.40
N PRO A 42 -1.59 -8.58 0.97
CA PRO A 42 -0.86 -8.62 -0.28
C PRO A 42 0.03 -9.86 -0.37
N ARG A 43 0.18 -10.41 -1.57
CA ARG A 43 1.04 -11.58 -1.81
C ARG A 43 2.08 -11.28 -2.86
N LEU A 44 3.31 -11.65 -2.56
CA LEU A 44 4.41 -11.60 -3.50
C LEU A 44 4.24 -12.66 -4.59
N ILE A 45 4.34 -12.25 -5.86
CA ILE A 45 4.38 -13.15 -7.02
C ILE A 45 5.79 -13.24 -7.58
N TYR A 46 6.48 -12.11 -7.67
CA TYR A 46 7.81 -12.04 -8.24
C TYR A 46 8.57 -10.83 -7.70
N ASN A 47 9.87 -10.93 -7.61
CA ASN A 47 10.77 -9.80 -7.44
C ASN A 47 12.12 -10.07 -8.12
N ASN A 48 12.87 -9.00 -8.41
CA ASN A 48 14.25 -9.09 -8.87
C ASN A 48 15.20 -8.29 -7.97
N LEU A 49 14.84 -8.16 -6.69
CA LEU A 49 15.66 -7.51 -5.68
C LEU A 49 16.97 -8.26 -5.48
N ASN A 50 18.04 -7.53 -5.24
CA ASN A 50 19.29 -8.14 -4.77
C ASN A 50 19.11 -8.65 -3.31
N LYS A 51 20.09 -9.41 -2.80
CA LYS A 51 20.02 -10.01 -1.46
C LYS A 51 19.94 -8.98 -0.34
N ASP A 52 20.61 -7.84 -0.49
CA ASP A 52 20.69 -6.79 0.52
C ASP A 52 19.38 -6.01 0.62
N ASP A 53 18.66 -5.85 -0.50
CA ASP A 53 17.38 -5.14 -0.57
C ASP A 53 16.18 -6.04 -0.23
N LEU A 54 16.32 -7.36 -0.33
CA LEU A 54 15.20 -8.29 -0.20
C LEU A 54 14.53 -8.23 1.19
N THR A 55 15.31 -8.43 2.24
CA THR A 55 14.79 -8.48 3.62
C THR A 55 14.25 -7.13 4.10
N PRO A 56 14.98 -6.00 3.95
CA PRO A 56 14.44 -4.70 4.39
C PRO A 56 13.22 -4.25 3.59
N THR A 57 13.06 -4.69 2.32
CA THR A 57 11.90 -4.33 1.51
C THR A 57 10.68 -5.20 1.84
N LEU A 58 10.82 -6.53 1.75
CA LEU A 58 9.66 -7.42 1.79
C LEU A 58 9.20 -7.74 3.22
N GLY A 59 10.13 -7.88 4.17
CA GLY A 59 9.80 -8.23 5.55
C GLY A 59 8.83 -7.22 6.19
N PRO A 60 9.21 -5.95 6.33
CA PRO A 60 8.34 -4.92 6.89
C PRO A 60 7.06 -4.71 6.07
N TYR A 61 7.14 -4.74 4.74
CA TYR A 61 5.97 -4.57 3.87
C TYR A 61 4.87 -5.59 4.23
N PHE A 62 5.19 -6.89 4.19
CA PHE A 62 4.21 -7.94 4.47
C PHE A 62 3.87 -8.11 5.97
N SER A 63 4.64 -7.49 6.87
CA SER A 63 4.33 -7.44 8.30
C SER A 63 3.28 -6.39 8.66
N GLY A 64 2.95 -5.46 7.75
CA GLY A 64 1.90 -4.46 7.98
C GLY A 64 2.13 -3.12 7.29
N ALA A 65 3.35 -2.82 6.83
CA ALA A 65 3.66 -1.55 6.20
C ALA A 65 2.83 -1.28 4.93
N TYR A 66 2.36 -2.32 4.23
CA TYR A 66 1.47 -2.20 3.07
C TYR A 66 0.17 -1.43 3.36
N LEU A 67 -0.28 -1.37 4.62
CA LEU A 67 -1.49 -0.62 5.01
C LEU A 67 -1.33 0.90 4.82
N LEU A 68 -0.10 1.38 4.82
CA LEU A 68 0.25 2.78 4.56
C LEU A 68 0.80 3.01 3.16
N ASP A 69 0.90 1.97 2.36
CA ASP A 69 1.33 2.07 0.98
C ASP A 69 0.27 2.81 0.15
N PRO A 70 0.59 3.96 -0.46
CA PRO A 70 -0.35 4.70 -1.29
C PRO A 70 -0.95 3.87 -2.43
N PHE A 71 -0.22 2.90 -2.98
CA PHE A 71 -0.74 2.00 -4.03
C PHE A 71 -1.78 1.02 -3.46
N TYR A 72 -1.56 0.49 -2.25
CA TYR A 72 -2.57 -0.34 -1.58
C TYR A 72 -3.81 0.46 -1.20
N ILE A 73 -3.64 1.69 -0.70
CA ILE A 73 -4.75 2.61 -0.41
C ILE A 73 -5.53 2.92 -1.69
N LEU A 74 -4.84 3.17 -2.81
CA LEU A 74 -5.43 3.40 -4.12
C LEU A 74 -6.29 2.19 -4.56
N TYR A 75 -5.79 0.97 -4.40
CA TYR A 75 -6.55 -0.26 -4.64
C TYR A 75 -7.83 -0.32 -3.79
N LYS A 76 -7.76 -0.01 -2.48
CA LYS A 76 -8.92 -0.06 -1.56
C LYS A 76 -9.97 1.02 -1.85
N THR A 77 -9.62 2.12 -2.49
CA THR A 77 -10.55 3.21 -2.84
C THR A 77 -11.26 3.02 -4.18
N ALA A 78 -11.20 1.83 -4.78
CA ALA A 78 -11.80 1.46 -6.06
C ALA A 78 -11.28 2.32 -7.23
N THR A 79 -10.06 2.77 -7.15
CA THR A 79 -9.44 3.56 -8.21
C THR A 79 -8.89 2.64 -9.28
N SER A 80 -8.90 3.14 -10.44
CA SER A 80 -8.77 2.49 -11.73
C SER A 80 -7.39 1.87 -12.00
N ASP A 81 -7.39 0.98 -12.96
CA ASP A 81 -6.23 0.54 -13.71
C ASP A 81 -5.41 1.73 -14.22
N GLY A 82 -4.09 1.57 -14.24
CA GLY A 82 -3.23 2.64 -14.75
C GLY A 82 -1.78 2.57 -14.28
N VAL A 83 -1.05 3.63 -14.62
CA VAL A 83 0.32 3.86 -14.20
C VAL A 83 0.35 5.03 -13.24
N TYR A 84 0.86 4.82 -12.05
CA TYR A 84 0.86 5.79 -10.96
C TYR A 84 2.26 5.95 -10.41
N ARG A 85 2.77 7.17 -10.38
CA ARG A 85 4.00 7.49 -9.68
C ARG A 85 3.69 7.80 -8.22
N LEU A 86 4.53 7.35 -7.29
CA LEU A 86 4.32 7.57 -5.86
C LEU A 86 4.12 9.05 -5.52
N THR A 87 4.91 9.93 -6.13
CA THR A 87 4.80 11.39 -5.94
C THR A 87 3.46 11.98 -6.33
N ASP A 88 2.74 11.35 -7.25
CA ASP A 88 1.47 11.86 -7.77
C ASP A 88 0.27 11.44 -6.91
N ILE A 89 0.40 10.32 -6.19
CA ILE A 89 -0.69 9.72 -5.39
C ILE A 89 -0.47 9.79 -3.89
N ALA A 90 0.76 10.07 -3.45
CA ALA A 90 1.09 10.15 -2.03
C ALA A 90 0.26 11.25 -1.34
N PRO A 91 -0.32 10.98 -0.17
CA PRO A 91 -1.10 11.96 0.56
C PRO A 91 -0.23 13.12 1.06
N GLU A 92 -0.87 14.26 1.34
CA GLU A 92 -0.19 15.42 1.92
C GLU A 92 0.58 15.03 3.19
N GLY A 93 1.86 15.39 3.27
CA GLY A 93 2.74 15.07 4.40
C GLY A 93 3.28 13.63 4.43
N PHE A 94 3.00 12.80 3.40
CA PHE A 94 3.47 11.43 3.36
C PHE A 94 5.00 11.31 3.46
N PHE A 95 5.73 12.15 2.74
CA PHE A 95 7.20 12.13 2.71
C PHE A 95 7.86 12.59 4.02
N GLU A 96 7.09 13.22 4.92
CA GLU A 96 7.54 13.63 6.26
C GLU A 96 7.21 12.57 7.32
N THR A 97 6.43 11.54 6.97
CA THR A 97 6.04 10.49 7.92
C THR A 97 7.23 9.67 8.39
N LYS A 98 7.18 9.20 9.63
CA LYS A 98 8.16 8.23 10.15
C LYS A 98 8.19 6.96 9.29
N TYR A 99 7.01 6.51 8.83
CA TYR A 99 6.89 5.39 7.90
C TYR A 99 7.73 5.60 6.65
N TYR A 100 7.53 6.72 5.92
CA TYR A 100 8.29 6.98 4.71
C TYR A 100 9.79 7.04 5.01
N ARG A 101 10.20 7.81 6.01
CA ARG A 101 11.62 7.95 6.37
C ARG A 101 12.26 6.61 6.73
N SER A 102 11.64 5.82 7.61
CA SER A 102 12.19 4.52 8.01
C SER A 102 12.18 3.53 6.84
N TYR A 103 11.02 3.33 6.20
CA TYR A 103 10.88 2.32 5.16
C TYR A 103 11.72 2.64 3.93
N PHE A 104 11.67 3.88 3.42
CA PHE A 104 12.42 4.28 2.22
C PHE A 104 13.92 4.45 2.48
N GLN A 105 14.35 4.85 3.68
CA GLN A 105 15.77 4.85 4.04
C GLN A 105 16.33 3.42 4.07
N ASP A 106 15.65 2.50 4.74
CA ASP A 106 16.12 1.11 4.86
C ASP A 106 16.07 0.36 3.53
N THR A 107 15.13 0.70 2.64
CA THR A 107 14.97 0.09 1.32
C THR A 107 15.78 0.77 0.23
N ARG A 108 16.38 1.93 0.51
CA ARG A 108 17.19 2.72 -0.46
C ARG A 108 16.43 3.10 -1.73
N ILE A 109 15.10 3.20 -1.66
CA ILE A 109 14.24 3.61 -2.78
C ILE A 109 14.30 5.13 -2.92
N ILE A 110 14.61 5.61 -4.15
CA ILE A 110 14.67 7.02 -4.52
C ILE A 110 13.37 7.46 -5.20
N ASP A 111 12.82 6.58 -6.04
CA ASP A 111 11.58 6.81 -6.79
C ASP A 111 10.85 5.50 -7.01
N GLU A 112 9.51 5.56 -7.05
CA GLU A 112 8.67 4.40 -7.26
C GLU A 112 7.50 4.74 -8.18
N THR A 113 7.23 3.83 -9.13
CA THR A 113 6.07 3.88 -10.02
C THR A 113 5.42 2.50 -10.07
N ALA A 114 4.12 2.43 -9.90
CA ALA A 114 3.36 1.19 -10.03
C ALA A 114 2.52 1.16 -11.31
N VAL A 115 2.47 -0.02 -11.91
CA VAL A 115 1.49 -0.39 -12.93
C VAL A 115 0.43 -1.24 -12.24
N MET A 116 -0.79 -0.73 -12.18
CA MET A 116 -1.93 -1.38 -11.53
C MET A 116 -2.90 -1.92 -12.56
N ILE A 117 -3.24 -3.20 -12.45
CA ILE A 117 -4.07 -3.91 -13.44
C ILE A 117 -5.12 -4.75 -12.71
N LYS A 118 -6.39 -4.51 -12.99
CA LYS A 118 -7.49 -5.37 -12.57
C LYS A 118 -7.51 -6.61 -13.45
N ILE A 119 -7.30 -7.76 -12.84
CA ILE A 119 -7.40 -9.06 -13.53
C ILE A 119 -8.83 -9.59 -13.44
N SER A 120 -9.46 -9.50 -12.26
CA SER A 120 -10.85 -9.87 -12.01
C SER A 120 -11.41 -9.10 -10.82
N GLU A 121 -12.67 -9.32 -10.45
CA GLU A 121 -13.25 -8.75 -9.22
C GLU A 121 -12.53 -9.21 -7.95
N GLN A 122 -11.85 -10.35 -8.00
CA GLN A 122 -11.16 -10.97 -6.88
C GLN A 122 -9.63 -10.79 -6.92
N LEU A 123 -9.07 -10.23 -8.00
CA LEU A 123 -7.62 -10.20 -8.21
C LEU A 123 -7.17 -8.88 -8.85
N TYR A 124 -6.32 -8.16 -8.14
CA TYR A 124 -5.64 -6.98 -8.63
C TYR A 124 -4.13 -7.19 -8.64
N LEU A 125 -3.48 -6.79 -9.71
CA LEU A 125 -2.04 -6.86 -9.86
C LEU A 125 -1.43 -5.48 -9.62
N ASN A 126 -0.41 -5.42 -8.77
CA ASN A 126 0.44 -4.26 -8.58
C ASN A 126 1.88 -4.61 -8.96
N ILE A 127 2.42 -3.93 -9.96
CA ILE A 127 3.80 -4.09 -10.42
C ILE A 127 4.54 -2.81 -10.06
N SER A 128 5.24 -2.81 -8.93
CA SER A 128 6.06 -1.69 -8.47
C SER A 128 7.44 -1.75 -9.12
N PHE A 129 7.79 -0.68 -9.81
CA PHE A 129 9.13 -0.41 -10.34
C PHE A 129 9.81 0.63 -9.46
N CYS A 130 10.96 0.30 -8.90
CA CYS A 130 11.69 1.19 -8.01
C CYS A 130 13.04 1.58 -8.61
N LEU A 131 13.39 2.85 -8.45
CA LEU A 131 14.74 3.33 -8.60
C LEU A 131 15.40 3.32 -7.23
N ARG A 132 16.49 2.57 -7.10
CA ARG A 132 17.29 2.50 -5.87
C ARG A 132 18.62 3.19 -6.04
N GLU A 133 19.34 3.41 -4.94
CA GLU A 133 20.68 3.97 -4.95
C GLU A 133 21.56 3.33 -6.03
N GLY A 134 22.35 4.17 -6.72
CA GLY A 134 23.12 3.79 -7.89
C GLY A 134 22.39 3.95 -9.23
N GLY A 135 21.06 4.15 -9.21
CA GLY A 135 20.29 4.52 -10.40
C GLY A 135 20.30 6.03 -10.67
N ASN A 136 19.92 6.42 -11.88
CA ASN A 136 19.90 7.83 -12.30
C ASN A 136 18.46 8.29 -12.54
N ILE A 137 17.93 9.15 -11.68
CA ILE A 137 16.59 9.70 -11.77
C ILE A 137 16.33 10.50 -13.06
N ALA A 138 17.40 11.11 -13.62
CA ALA A 138 17.29 11.90 -14.85
C ALA A 138 17.05 11.03 -16.11
N THR A 139 17.29 9.73 -16.02
CA THR A 139 17.07 8.78 -17.13
C THR A 139 15.75 8.02 -17.03
N LEU A 140 14.91 8.30 -16.02
CA LEU A 140 13.61 7.66 -15.88
C LEU A 140 12.62 8.15 -16.93
N ASP A 141 11.98 7.19 -17.59
CA ASP A 141 10.89 7.45 -18.54
C ASP A 141 9.59 6.77 -18.09
N VAL A 142 8.85 7.45 -17.21
CA VAL A 142 7.55 6.97 -16.72
C VAL A 142 6.50 6.99 -17.83
N GLU A 143 6.60 7.92 -18.79
CA GLU A 143 5.65 8.01 -19.90
C GLU A 143 5.72 6.77 -20.81
N ALA A 144 6.89 6.13 -20.92
CA ALA A 144 6.99 4.87 -21.63
C ALA A 144 6.07 3.78 -21.05
N LEU A 145 5.90 3.71 -19.72
CA LEU A 145 4.93 2.78 -19.09
C LEU A 145 3.49 3.13 -19.45
N LYS A 146 3.13 4.40 -19.48
CA LYS A 146 1.78 4.85 -19.83
C LYS A 146 1.45 4.52 -21.29
N ILE A 147 2.42 4.69 -22.20
CA ILE A 147 2.25 4.37 -23.62
C ILE A 147 2.03 2.87 -23.84
N ILE A 148 2.80 2.02 -23.15
CA ILE A 148 2.69 0.56 -23.32
C ILE A 148 1.64 -0.08 -22.40
N TYR A 149 1.01 0.70 -21.49
CA TYR A 149 0.05 0.20 -20.51
C TYR A 149 -1.05 -0.71 -21.12
N PRO A 150 -1.71 -0.35 -22.25
CA PRO A 150 -2.73 -1.20 -22.84
C PRO A 150 -2.20 -2.59 -23.22
N LEU A 151 -0.96 -2.66 -23.70
CA LEU A 151 -0.29 -3.93 -24.02
C LEU A 151 0.02 -4.73 -22.76
N LEU A 152 0.54 -4.06 -21.72
CA LEU A 152 0.85 -4.71 -20.43
C LEU A 152 -0.42 -5.27 -19.79
N SER A 153 -1.48 -4.46 -19.75
CA SER A 153 -2.78 -4.86 -19.21
C SER A 153 -3.33 -6.09 -19.94
N SER A 154 -3.36 -6.04 -21.27
CA SER A 154 -3.83 -7.18 -22.09
C SER A 154 -2.98 -8.44 -21.88
N ALA A 155 -1.65 -8.32 -21.83
CA ALA A 155 -0.75 -9.44 -21.60
C ALA A 155 -0.95 -10.06 -20.21
N CYS A 156 -1.11 -9.23 -19.17
CA CYS A 156 -1.37 -9.69 -17.82
C CYS A 156 -2.74 -10.36 -17.70
N GLN A 157 -3.79 -9.76 -18.25
CA GLN A 157 -5.12 -10.34 -18.26
C GLN A 157 -5.11 -11.69 -19.00
N GLN A 158 -4.41 -11.80 -20.12
CA GLN A 158 -4.30 -13.06 -20.85
C GLN A 158 -3.47 -14.12 -20.10
N HIS A 159 -2.40 -13.71 -19.40
CA HIS A 159 -1.59 -14.62 -18.58
C HIS A 159 -2.39 -15.20 -17.41
N TRP A 160 -3.15 -14.37 -16.70
CA TRP A 160 -3.97 -14.77 -15.57
C TRP A 160 -5.45 -15.01 -15.90
N SER A 161 -5.83 -15.16 -17.16
CA SER A 161 -7.19 -15.56 -17.55
C SER A 161 -7.48 -17.05 -17.36
N ARG A 162 -6.44 -17.86 -17.17
CA ARG A 162 -6.54 -19.32 -17.07
C ARG A 162 -6.72 -19.74 -15.61
N ASP A 163 -7.67 -20.61 -15.36
CA ASP A 163 -7.99 -21.11 -14.01
C ASP A 163 -6.78 -21.75 -13.32
N ASP A 164 -5.91 -22.45 -14.08
CA ASP A 164 -4.68 -23.07 -13.59
C ASP A 164 -3.64 -22.07 -13.09
N GLN A 165 -3.67 -20.83 -13.57
CA GLN A 165 -2.78 -19.73 -13.13
C GLN A 165 -3.38 -18.93 -11.97
N VAL A 166 -4.69 -18.78 -11.92
CA VAL A 166 -5.41 -17.96 -10.92
C VAL A 166 -5.78 -18.78 -9.69
N ALA A 167 -6.24 -20.03 -9.85
CA ALA A 167 -6.67 -20.87 -8.74
C ALA A 167 -5.62 -21.01 -7.62
N PRO A 168 -4.32 -21.23 -7.89
CA PRO A 168 -3.30 -21.26 -6.84
C PRO A 168 -3.11 -19.91 -6.12
N LEU A 169 -3.42 -18.79 -6.80
CA LEU A 169 -3.37 -17.45 -6.21
C LEU A 169 -4.53 -17.18 -5.26
N LEU A 170 -5.67 -17.81 -5.49
CA LEU A 170 -6.89 -17.67 -4.69
C LEU A 170 -7.03 -18.75 -3.61
N THR A 171 -6.48 -19.96 -3.79
CA THR A 171 -6.74 -21.12 -2.92
C THR A 171 -5.94 -21.20 -1.63
N THR A 172 -5.02 -20.28 -1.34
CA THR A 172 -4.34 -20.22 -0.04
C THR A 172 -5.24 -19.57 1.04
N LEU A 173 -6.54 -19.88 1.02
CA LEU A 173 -7.62 -19.20 1.74
C LEU A 173 -7.82 -19.67 3.19
N GLY A 174 -7.07 -20.65 3.68
CA GLY A 174 -7.39 -21.29 4.97
C GLY A 174 -7.11 -20.46 6.23
N SER A 175 -6.14 -19.54 6.23
CA SER A 175 -5.79 -18.74 7.42
C SER A 175 -5.71 -17.22 7.15
N ALA A 176 -5.73 -16.81 5.90
CA ALA A 176 -5.58 -15.41 5.52
C ALA A 176 -6.89 -14.61 5.59
N GLY A 177 -8.05 -15.27 5.51
CA GLY A 177 -9.37 -14.63 5.58
C GLY A 177 -9.64 -13.97 6.93
N GLU A 178 -9.27 -14.62 8.03
CA GLU A 178 -9.43 -14.05 9.38
C GLU A 178 -8.51 -12.85 9.60
N PHE A 179 -7.31 -12.86 9.04
CA PHE A 179 -6.38 -11.75 9.21
C PHE A 179 -6.79 -10.52 8.40
N GLY A 180 -7.25 -10.68 7.17
CA GLY A 180 -7.74 -9.56 6.34
C GLY A 180 -8.97 -8.89 6.97
N THR A 181 -9.92 -9.69 7.46
CA THR A 181 -11.09 -9.18 8.19
C THR A 181 -10.70 -8.50 9.50
N THR A 182 -9.71 -9.01 10.21
CA THR A 182 -9.20 -8.40 11.45
C THR A 182 -8.56 -7.03 11.16
N LEU A 183 -7.80 -6.89 10.08
CA LEU A 183 -7.18 -5.61 9.73
C LEU A 183 -8.19 -4.58 9.22
N ASP A 184 -9.14 -4.98 8.38
CA ASP A 184 -10.21 -4.09 7.94
C ASP A 184 -11.08 -3.65 9.13
N ALA A 185 -11.34 -4.55 10.08
CA ALA A 185 -12.01 -4.24 11.33
C ALA A 185 -11.17 -3.32 12.22
N ALA A 186 -9.88 -3.59 12.38
CA ALA A 186 -8.97 -2.76 13.15
C ALA A 186 -8.86 -1.35 12.57
N PHE A 187 -8.78 -1.21 11.24
CA PHE A 187 -8.83 0.09 10.59
C PHE A 187 -10.15 0.83 10.87
N SER A 188 -11.27 0.13 10.71
CA SER A 188 -12.61 0.70 10.91
C SER A 188 -12.90 1.06 12.37
N ASN A 189 -12.27 0.34 13.30
CA ASN A 189 -12.45 0.52 14.73
C ASN A 189 -11.42 1.45 15.37
N PHE A 190 -10.41 1.89 14.61
CA PHE A 190 -9.36 2.75 15.15
C PHE A 190 -9.93 4.08 15.66
N GLY A 191 -9.79 4.31 16.93
CA GLY A 191 -10.20 5.54 17.62
C GLY A 191 -11.63 5.56 18.13
N ILE A 192 -12.44 4.52 17.91
CA ILE A 192 -13.88 4.54 18.30
C ILE A 192 -14.10 4.69 19.82
N THR A 193 -13.15 4.24 20.62
CA THR A 193 -13.20 4.34 22.09
C THR A 193 -12.82 5.74 22.60
N TYR A 194 -11.93 6.43 21.88
CA TYR A 194 -11.31 7.69 22.35
C TYR A 194 -11.79 8.93 21.63
N LEU A 195 -12.36 8.78 20.44
CA LEU A 195 -12.78 9.87 19.58
C LEU A 195 -14.30 9.92 19.43
N THR A 196 -14.82 11.10 19.11
CA THR A 196 -16.21 11.22 18.69
C THR A 196 -16.40 10.60 17.30
N PRO A 197 -17.64 10.18 16.91
CA PRO A 197 -17.89 9.63 15.58
C PRO A 197 -17.37 10.51 14.44
N ARG A 198 -17.49 11.85 14.57
CA ARG A 198 -17.01 12.79 13.55
C ARG A 198 -15.48 12.91 13.51
N GLU A 199 -14.83 12.81 14.64
CA GLU A 199 -13.37 12.76 14.71
C GLU A 199 -12.82 11.46 14.12
N CYS A 200 -13.45 10.29 14.42
CA CYS A 200 -13.10 9.00 13.81
C CYS A 200 -13.21 9.06 12.28
N GLU A 201 -14.33 9.58 11.77
CA GLU A 201 -14.56 9.69 10.33
C GLU A 201 -13.47 10.52 9.65
N ILE A 202 -13.08 11.64 10.26
CA ILE A 202 -12.00 12.50 9.74
C ILE A 202 -10.64 11.80 9.85
N VAL A 203 -10.34 11.13 10.97
CA VAL A 203 -9.10 10.35 11.14
C VAL A 203 -9.01 9.25 10.10
N HIS A 204 -10.08 8.48 9.86
CA HIS A 204 -10.09 7.43 8.85
C HIS A 204 -9.86 7.99 7.44
N LEU A 205 -10.42 9.16 7.12
CA LEU A 205 -10.18 9.80 5.83
C LEU A 205 -8.73 10.31 5.70
N ILE A 206 -8.15 10.84 6.78
CA ILE A 206 -6.72 11.24 6.81
C ILE A 206 -5.82 10.02 6.61
N LEU A 207 -6.10 8.92 7.30
CA LEU A 207 -5.35 7.66 7.15
C LEU A 207 -5.49 7.07 5.73
N LYS A 208 -6.63 7.32 5.05
CA LYS A 208 -6.83 7.01 3.63
C LYS A 208 -6.18 8.00 2.67
N GLY A 209 -5.45 9.00 3.17
CA GLY A 209 -4.71 9.94 2.35
C GLY A 209 -5.50 11.14 1.81
N TYR A 210 -6.74 11.36 2.28
CA TYR A 210 -7.50 12.52 1.84
C TYR A 210 -6.96 13.83 2.40
N SER A 211 -6.80 14.85 1.54
CA SER A 211 -6.44 16.20 1.96
C SER A 211 -7.56 16.87 2.74
N THR A 212 -7.23 17.90 3.53
CA THR A 212 -8.23 18.70 4.28
C THR A 212 -9.36 19.20 3.38
N LYS A 213 -9.06 19.67 2.16
CA LYS A 213 -10.05 20.12 1.19
C LYS A 213 -10.94 18.99 0.68
N SER A 214 -10.34 17.82 0.39
CA SER A 214 -11.08 16.64 -0.05
C SER A 214 -12.02 16.13 1.06
N ILE A 215 -11.56 16.11 2.30
CA ILE A 215 -12.35 15.74 3.48
C ILE A 215 -13.53 16.71 3.66
N ALA A 216 -13.27 18.01 3.58
CA ALA A 216 -14.31 19.04 3.70
C ALA A 216 -15.40 18.84 2.66
N LYS A 217 -15.02 18.60 1.39
CA LYS A 217 -15.95 18.32 0.28
C LYS A 217 -16.75 17.04 0.50
N LEU A 218 -16.09 15.95 0.88
CA LEU A 218 -16.74 14.65 1.13
C LEU A 218 -17.77 14.72 2.26
N LEU A 219 -17.43 15.44 3.33
CA LEU A 219 -18.24 15.52 4.54
C LEU A 219 -19.24 16.68 4.54
N GLY A 220 -19.28 17.51 3.50
CA GLY A 220 -20.17 18.68 3.38
C GLY A 220 -19.91 19.75 4.45
N ILE A 221 -18.65 19.96 4.87
CA ILE A 221 -18.27 20.93 5.91
C ILE A 221 -17.17 21.86 5.40
N SER A 222 -16.85 22.92 6.15
CA SER A 222 -15.76 23.83 5.79
C SER A 222 -14.37 23.25 6.11
N ASP A 223 -13.34 23.69 5.39
CA ASP A 223 -11.93 23.37 5.69
C ASP A 223 -11.59 23.77 7.14
N GLY A 224 -12.13 24.91 7.61
CA GLY A 224 -11.97 25.36 8.98
C GLY A 224 -12.53 24.38 9.99
N THR A 225 -13.70 23.78 9.72
CA THR A 225 -14.31 22.76 10.56
C THR A 225 -13.45 21.50 10.63
N VAL A 226 -12.90 21.05 9.50
CA VAL A 226 -11.96 19.92 9.49
C VAL A 226 -10.73 20.21 10.35
N LYS A 227 -10.14 21.41 10.23
CA LYS A 227 -8.98 21.83 11.05
C LYS A 227 -9.30 21.85 12.55
N VAL A 228 -10.51 22.25 12.96
CA VAL A 228 -10.95 22.21 14.36
C VAL A 228 -11.03 20.76 14.88
N HIS A 229 -11.60 19.85 14.10
CA HIS A 229 -11.63 18.43 14.47
C HIS A 229 -10.22 17.84 14.54
N ARG A 230 -9.33 18.18 13.59
CA ARG A 230 -7.91 17.77 13.62
C ARG A 230 -7.26 18.20 14.93
N LYS A 231 -7.38 19.45 15.32
CA LYS A 231 -6.82 19.94 16.59
C LYS A 231 -7.36 19.15 17.80
N ARG A 232 -8.66 18.81 17.81
CA ARG A 232 -9.29 18.08 18.91
C ARG A 232 -8.78 16.64 19.02
N PHE A 233 -8.76 15.88 17.93
CA PHE A 233 -8.27 14.52 18.00
C PHE A 233 -6.74 14.45 18.18
N HIS A 234 -5.97 15.43 17.69
CA HIS A 234 -4.53 15.52 18.01
C HIS A 234 -4.30 15.58 19.51
N VAL A 235 -5.07 16.41 20.23
CA VAL A 235 -4.98 16.47 21.69
C VAL A 235 -5.39 15.18 22.37
N LYS A 236 -6.48 14.53 21.91
CA LYS A 236 -7.00 13.29 22.50
C LYS A 236 -6.08 12.09 22.28
N LEU A 237 -5.41 12.02 21.13
CA LEU A 237 -4.50 10.93 20.76
C LEU A 237 -3.04 11.26 21.12
N GLU A 238 -2.78 12.45 21.71
CA GLU A 238 -1.43 12.92 22.06
C GLU A 238 -0.46 12.95 20.87
N VAL A 239 -0.98 13.29 19.68
CA VAL A 239 -0.19 13.42 18.46
C VAL A 239 -0.14 14.89 18.02
N SER A 240 0.97 15.32 17.45
CA SER A 240 1.19 16.72 17.03
C SER A 240 1.17 16.88 15.51
N SER A 241 1.29 15.77 14.78
CA SER A 241 1.38 15.76 13.33
C SER A 241 0.63 14.59 12.70
N GLN A 242 0.37 14.69 11.39
CA GLN A 242 -0.19 13.59 10.64
C GLN A 242 0.78 12.38 10.62
N ALA A 243 2.08 12.63 10.60
CA ALA A 243 3.10 11.59 10.69
C ALA A 243 3.01 10.80 12.01
N GLU A 244 2.81 11.48 13.12
CA GLU A 244 2.62 10.82 14.42
C GLU A 244 1.30 10.04 14.48
N LEU A 245 0.23 10.58 13.89
CA LEU A 245 -1.04 9.83 13.76
C LEU A 245 -0.85 8.52 12.99
N PHE A 246 -0.10 8.55 11.88
CA PHE A 246 0.22 7.33 11.11
C PHE A 246 1.08 6.35 11.91
N SER A 247 2.08 6.84 12.64
CA SER A 247 2.92 5.99 13.51
C SER A 247 2.09 5.32 14.60
N LEU A 248 1.23 6.08 15.28
CA LEU A 248 0.31 5.58 16.29
C LEU A 248 -0.62 4.50 15.71
N PHE A 249 -1.17 4.74 14.52
CA PHE A 249 -2.03 3.79 13.83
C PHE A 249 -1.33 2.46 13.55
N LEU A 250 -0.08 2.50 13.04
CA LEU A 250 0.70 1.29 12.75
C LEU A 250 1.04 0.50 14.01
N GLU A 251 1.51 1.20 15.04
CA GLU A 251 1.86 0.58 16.30
C GLU A 251 0.63 -0.08 16.92
N ALA A 252 -0.50 0.62 16.96
CA ALA A 252 -1.75 0.09 17.51
C ALA A 252 -2.25 -1.15 16.75
N ILE A 253 -2.27 -1.13 15.40
CA ILE A 253 -2.72 -2.27 14.61
C ILE A 253 -1.79 -3.48 14.79
N SER A 254 -0.49 -3.27 14.90
CA SER A 254 0.47 -4.37 15.09
C SER A 254 0.24 -5.18 16.36
N MET A 255 -0.46 -4.60 17.34
CA MET A 255 -0.76 -5.20 18.65
C MET A 255 -2.13 -5.90 18.69
N VAL A 256 -2.94 -5.79 17.65
CA VAL A 256 -4.29 -6.38 17.63
C VAL A 256 -4.22 -7.90 17.44
N PRO A 257 -4.79 -8.70 18.35
CA PRO A 257 -4.89 -10.15 18.17
C PRO A 257 -5.76 -10.52 16.97
N LEU A 258 -5.45 -11.64 16.32
CA LEU A 258 -6.25 -12.20 15.23
C LEU A 258 -7.70 -12.42 15.67
N GLY A 259 -8.66 -12.05 14.84
CA GLY A 259 -10.09 -12.19 15.12
C GLY A 259 -10.67 -11.15 16.09
N CYS A 260 -9.88 -10.17 16.53
CA CYS A 260 -10.33 -9.14 17.46
C CYS A 260 -11.00 -7.97 16.74
N ASN A 261 -12.18 -7.55 17.23
CA ASN A 261 -12.97 -6.42 16.71
C ASN A 261 -12.97 -5.21 17.66
N LYS A 262 -11.99 -5.09 18.56
CA LYS A 262 -11.88 -3.93 19.45
C LYS A 262 -11.09 -2.80 18.81
N ASP A 263 -11.15 -1.62 19.43
CA ASP A 263 -10.34 -0.48 19.05
C ASP A 263 -8.84 -0.82 19.22
N PRO A 264 -8.02 -0.71 18.18
CA PRO A 264 -6.58 -0.94 18.26
C PRO A 264 -5.88 -0.10 19.33
N LEU A 265 -6.36 1.11 19.59
CA LEU A 265 -5.80 2.00 20.61
C LEU A 265 -5.92 1.44 22.04
N GLU A 266 -6.91 0.58 22.31
CA GLU A 266 -7.02 -0.08 23.63
C GLU A 266 -5.77 -0.94 23.89
N PHE A 267 -5.33 -1.71 22.90
CA PHE A 267 -4.12 -2.56 23.01
C PHE A 267 -2.86 -1.71 23.12
N TYR A 268 -2.76 -0.64 22.35
CA TYR A 268 -1.64 0.27 22.38
C TYR A 268 -1.46 0.91 23.77
N TYR A 269 -2.51 1.51 24.32
CA TYR A 269 -2.41 2.18 25.62
C TYR A 269 -2.22 1.20 26.79
N LEU A 270 -2.79 -0.01 26.71
CA LEU A 270 -2.52 -1.07 27.68
C LEU A 270 -1.04 -1.47 27.68
N SER A 271 -0.43 -1.59 26.52
CA SER A 271 1.01 -1.93 26.42
C SER A 271 1.91 -0.86 26.99
N GLN A 272 1.55 0.41 26.83
CA GLN A 272 2.30 1.54 27.39
C GLN A 272 2.21 1.58 28.94
N GLN A 273 1.08 1.23 29.51
CA GLN A 273 0.92 1.16 30.97
C GLN A 273 1.76 0.05 31.62
N ILE A 274 1.94 -1.08 30.92
CA ILE A 274 2.77 -2.20 31.40
C ILE A 274 4.26 -1.81 31.41
N ASN A 275 4.71 -1.04 30.42
CA ASN A 275 6.12 -0.61 30.32
C ASN A 275 6.52 0.47 31.34
N ILE A 276 5.57 1.15 31.98
CA ILE A 276 5.83 2.17 33.03
C ILE A 276 5.97 1.52 34.41
N THR A 277 5.47 0.28 34.56
CA THR A 277 5.45 -0.46 35.84
C THR A 277 6.52 -1.55 35.94
N ALA A 278 7.35 -1.74 34.93
CA ALA A 278 8.46 -2.68 34.86
C ALA A 278 9.82 -1.92 34.88
#